data_66909fd93a8e6304517a671b2bff90dc
#
_entry.id   66909fd93a8e6304517a671b2bff90dc
#
_cell.length_a   1.000
_cell.length_b   1.000
_cell.length_c   1.000
_cell.angle_alpha   90.00
_cell.angle_beta   90.00
_cell.angle_gamma   90.00
#
_symmetry.space_group_name_H-M   'P 1'
#
loop_
_entity.id
_entity.type
_entity.pdbx_description
1 polymer ?
#
loop_
_entity_poly.entity_id
_entity_poly.type
_entity_poly.pdbx_seq_one_letter_code
_entity_poly.pdbx_strand_id
1 'polypeptide(L)'
;MQGYNVLMVYNRSMEQLLMCKRLKDPYKGLSNLVGGKIENGETGIEAAYRELLEETSISNDDIVLHHLMDFKYYQQNCYVEVYVGKLKRDVVVSGDENKLYWSELNHDFFDLSLYAGEGNIGHMIEQVNMCKDKILSD
;
A
#
# COMPACT_ATOMS: atom_id res chain seq x y z
N MET A 1 10.20 17.27 7.50
CA MET A 1 9.07 16.32 7.79
C MET A 1 9.44 14.92 7.35
N GLN A 2 9.10 13.92 8.17
CA GLN A 2 9.37 12.51 7.81
C GLN A 2 8.41 12.05 6.72
N GLY A 3 8.95 11.43 5.67
CA GLY A 3 8.17 10.81 4.61
C GLY A 3 7.94 9.33 4.85
N TYR A 4 6.73 8.89 4.51
CA TYR A 4 6.33 7.48 4.51
C TYR A 4 5.71 7.15 3.17
N ASN A 5 5.68 5.87 2.82
CA ASN A 5 4.92 5.40 1.68
C ASN A 5 3.88 4.36 2.10
N VAL A 6 2.84 4.27 1.30
CA VAL A 6 1.80 3.24 1.39
C VAL A 6 1.62 2.68 -0.01
N LEU A 7 1.58 1.36 -0.11
CA LEU A 7 1.64 0.66 -1.38
C LEU A 7 0.36 -0.16 -1.60
N MET A 8 -0.37 0.18 -2.66
CA MET A 8 -1.58 -0.53 -3.06
C MET A 8 -1.22 -1.52 -4.16
N VAL A 9 -1.11 -2.78 -3.80
CA VAL A 9 -0.71 -3.85 -4.71
C VAL A 9 -1.93 -4.71 -5.04
N TYR A 10 -2.41 -4.60 -6.27
CA TYR A 10 -3.49 -5.44 -6.76
C TYR A 10 -2.92 -6.69 -7.43
N ASN A 11 -3.64 -7.81 -7.32
CA ASN A 11 -3.26 -9.02 -8.03
C ASN A 11 -3.49 -8.85 -9.53
N ARG A 12 -3.07 -9.83 -10.33
CA ARG A 12 -3.13 -9.75 -11.80
C ARG A 12 -4.54 -9.49 -12.32
N SER A 13 -5.56 -10.07 -11.69
CA SER A 13 -6.96 -9.92 -12.11
C SER A 13 -7.64 -8.66 -11.60
N MET A 14 -6.99 -7.88 -10.72
CA MET A 14 -7.57 -6.71 -10.04
C MET A 14 -8.72 -7.06 -9.09
N GLU A 15 -8.81 -8.31 -8.66
CA GLU A 15 -9.89 -8.77 -7.77
C GLU A 15 -9.49 -8.75 -6.30
N GLN A 16 -8.18 -8.67 -6.00
CA GLN A 16 -7.67 -8.69 -4.64
C GLN A 16 -6.61 -7.62 -4.43
N LEU A 17 -6.56 -7.10 -3.21
CA LEU A 17 -5.60 -6.10 -2.76
C LEU A 17 -4.73 -6.67 -1.66
N LEU A 18 -3.42 -6.51 -1.77
CA LEU A 18 -2.48 -6.99 -0.76
C LEU A 18 -2.59 -6.14 0.50
N MET A 19 -2.77 -6.81 1.62
CA MET A 19 -2.87 -6.18 2.94
C MET A 19 -2.00 -6.89 3.95
N CYS A 20 -1.73 -6.23 5.05
CA CYS A 20 -1.07 -6.84 6.19
C CYS A 20 -1.88 -6.60 7.46
N LYS A 21 -1.83 -7.56 8.38
CA LYS A 21 -2.39 -7.39 9.72
C LYS A 21 -1.26 -6.98 10.65
N ARG A 22 -1.44 -5.84 11.32
CA ARG A 22 -0.43 -5.31 12.23
C ARG A 22 -0.28 -6.20 13.45
N LEU A 23 0.95 -6.59 13.77
CA LEU A 23 1.27 -7.42 14.93
C LEU A 23 1.71 -6.58 16.13
N LYS A 24 2.02 -5.29 15.91
CA LYS A 24 2.50 -4.36 16.94
C LYS A 24 1.78 -3.03 16.85
N ASP A 25 1.77 -2.28 17.96
CA ASP A 25 1.28 -0.90 17.95
C ASP A 25 2.22 0.01 17.12
N PRO A 26 1.72 1.06 16.49
CA PRO A 26 0.30 1.46 16.43
C PRO A 26 -0.53 0.54 15.54
N TYR A 27 -1.85 0.53 15.77
CA TYR A 27 -2.83 -0.23 14.99
C TYR A 27 -2.72 -1.75 15.14
N LYS A 28 -2.20 -2.26 16.26
CA LYS A 28 -2.12 -3.70 16.51
C LYS A 28 -3.49 -4.37 16.32
N GLY A 29 -3.52 -5.42 15.50
CA GLY A 29 -4.74 -6.16 15.20
C GLY A 29 -5.57 -5.59 14.06
N LEU A 30 -5.25 -4.40 13.57
CA LEU A 30 -5.92 -3.81 12.41
C LEU A 30 -5.18 -4.18 11.12
N SER A 31 -5.92 -4.19 10.01
CA SER A 31 -5.34 -4.39 8.69
C SER A 31 -4.86 -3.06 8.12
N ASN A 32 -3.75 -3.11 7.40
CA ASN A 32 -3.16 -1.95 6.73
C ASN A 32 -2.61 -2.38 5.37
N LEU A 33 -2.28 -1.40 4.56
CA LEU A 33 -1.49 -1.62 3.35
C LEU A 33 0.00 -1.73 3.75
N VAL A 34 0.79 -2.35 2.90
CA VAL A 34 2.24 -2.42 3.11
C VAL A 34 2.89 -1.07 2.81
N GLY A 35 4.08 -0.85 3.35
CA GLY A 35 4.82 0.40 3.17
C GLY A 35 5.77 0.66 4.33
N GLY A 36 6.43 1.80 4.32
CA GLY A 36 7.38 2.15 5.35
C GLY A 36 7.93 3.56 5.21
N LYS A 37 9.10 3.80 5.77
CA LYS A 37 9.75 5.11 5.76
C LYS A 37 10.51 5.37 4.46
N ILE A 38 10.43 6.61 3.99
CA ILE A 38 11.31 7.11 2.94
C ILE A 38 12.60 7.56 3.65
N GLU A 39 13.71 6.94 3.31
CA GLU A 39 14.99 7.20 3.96
C GLU A 39 15.75 8.33 3.27
N ASN A 40 16.70 8.92 3.99
CA ASN A 40 17.52 9.99 3.45
C ASN A 40 18.30 9.49 2.21
N GLY A 41 18.28 10.30 1.16
CA GLY A 41 19.04 9.99 -0.05
C GLY A 41 18.28 9.17 -1.08
N GLU A 42 17.07 8.69 -0.77
CA GLU A 42 16.25 8.01 -1.77
C GLU A 42 15.05 8.85 -2.19
N THR A 43 14.62 8.68 -3.44
CA THR A 43 13.37 9.26 -3.91
C THR A 43 12.19 8.46 -3.38
N GLY A 44 10.99 9.03 -3.44
CA GLY A 44 9.79 8.34 -3.01
C GLY A 44 9.55 7.02 -3.74
N ILE A 45 9.74 7.00 -5.06
CA ILE A 45 9.54 5.78 -5.86
C ILE A 45 10.62 4.73 -5.56
N GLU A 46 11.85 5.14 -5.33
CA GLU A 46 12.92 4.21 -4.92
C GLU A 46 12.57 3.56 -3.57
N ALA A 47 12.12 4.37 -2.61
CA ALA A 47 11.67 3.87 -1.30
C ALA A 47 10.51 2.90 -1.44
N ALA A 48 9.56 3.20 -2.34
CA ALA A 48 8.40 2.35 -2.57
C ALA A 48 8.81 0.95 -3.05
N TYR A 49 9.67 0.86 -4.06
CA TYR A 49 10.14 -0.44 -4.55
C TYR A 49 11.00 -1.17 -3.51
N ARG A 50 11.82 -0.46 -2.75
CA ARG A 50 12.64 -1.06 -1.69
C ARG A 50 11.77 -1.66 -0.59
N GLU A 51 10.81 -0.89 -0.07
CA GLU A 51 9.90 -1.36 0.98
C GLU A 51 9.06 -2.54 0.49
N LEU A 52 8.60 -2.50 -0.75
CA LEU A 52 7.80 -3.58 -1.31
C LEU A 52 8.61 -4.88 -1.36
N LEU A 53 9.85 -4.80 -1.80
CA LEU A 53 10.74 -5.97 -1.83
C LEU A 53 11.02 -6.51 -0.42
N GLU A 54 11.35 -5.62 0.52
CA GLU A 54 11.65 -5.99 1.89
C GLU A 54 10.45 -6.63 2.60
N GLU A 55 9.27 -6.06 2.44
CA GLU A 55 8.09 -6.52 3.18
C GLU A 55 7.34 -7.67 2.52
N THR A 56 7.42 -7.82 1.21
CA THR A 56 6.56 -8.77 0.49
C THR A 56 7.30 -9.71 -0.46
N SER A 57 8.55 -9.45 -0.74
CA SER A 57 9.37 -10.13 -1.75
C SER A 57 8.94 -9.85 -3.20
N ILE A 58 8.03 -8.90 -3.42
CA ILE A 58 7.67 -8.45 -4.76
C ILE A 58 8.75 -7.51 -5.28
N SER A 59 9.28 -7.78 -6.46
CA SER A 59 10.33 -6.96 -7.08
C SER A 59 9.77 -6.02 -8.14
N ASN A 60 10.62 -5.11 -8.61
CA ASN A 60 10.28 -4.19 -9.70
C ASN A 60 10.11 -4.90 -11.06
N ASP A 61 10.46 -6.19 -11.16
CA ASP A 61 10.15 -7.01 -12.33
C ASP A 61 8.70 -7.51 -12.32
N ASP A 62 8.09 -7.54 -11.14
CA ASP A 62 6.75 -8.08 -10.95
C ASP A 62 5.64 -7.05 -11.11
N ILE A 63 5.95 -5.76 -10.95
CA ILE A 63 4.96 -4.71 -10.86
C ILE A 63 5.53 -3.36 -11.31
N VAL A 64 4.67 -2.50 -11.86
CA VAL A 64 4.99 -1.08 -12.09
C VAL A 64 4.16 -0.27 -11.09
N LEU A 65 4.83 0.54 -10.28
CA LEU A 65 4.17 1.42 -9.30
C LEU A 65 3.94 2.80 -9.89
N HIS A 66 2.73 3.32 -9.68
CA HIS A 66 2.33 4.66 -10.09
C HIS A 66 2.04 5.51 -8.87
N HIS A 67 2.50 6.75 -8.85
CA HIS A 67 2.22 7.69 -7.77
C HIS A 67 0.75 8.14 -7.87
N LEU A 68 -0.05 7.80 -6.88
CA LEU A 68 -1.49 8.05 -6.89
C LEU A 68 -1.85 9.38 -6.24
N MET A 69 -1.36 9.61 -5.02
CA MET A 69 -1.74 10.77 -4.21
C MET A 69 -0.82 10.88 -3.00
N ASP A 70 -0.95 11.99 -2.27
CA ASP A 70 -0.21 12.22 -1.03
C ASP A 70 -1.14 12.68 0.07
N PHE A 71 -0.80 12.32 1.32
CA PHE A 71 -1.39 12.89 2.52
C PHE A 71 -0.32 13.69 3.26
N LYS A 72 -0.66 14.88 3.75
CA LYS A 72 0.23 15.71 4.53
C LYS A 72 -0.36 15.97 5.92
N TYR A 73 0.43 15.68 6.96
CA TYR A 73 -0.01 15.80 8.34
C TYR A 73 0.88 16.82 9.06
N TYR A 74 0.43 18.06 9.12
CA TYR A 74 1.26 19.16 9.64
C TYR A 74 1.53 19.06 11.14
N GLN A 75 0.53 18.58 11.91
CA GLN A 75 0.69 18.46 13.36
C GLN A 75 1.65 17.31 13.73
N GLN A 76 1.68 16.25 12.97
CA GLN A 76 2.58 15.12 13.17
C GLN A 76 3.91 15.30 12.43
N ASN A 77 4.04 16.37 11.66
CA ASN A 77 5.24 16.70 10.88
C ASN A 77 5.68 15.55 9.97
N CYS A 78 4.74 14.99 9.23
CA CYS A 78 5.01 13.91 8.29
C CYS A 78 4.12 14.00 7.05
N TYR A 79 4.51 13.24 6.03
CA TYR A 79 3.68 13.07 4.83
C TYR A 79 3.71 11.60 4.41
N VAL A 80 2.69 11.21 3.65
CA VAL A 80 2.56 9.84 3.13
C VAL A 80 2.36 9.93 1.62
N GLU A 81 3.23 9.27 0.88
CA GLU A 81 3.07 9.09 -0.57
C GLU A 81 2.38 7.75 -0.81
N VAL A 82 1.35 7.74 -1.65
CA VAL A 82 0.59 6.54 -1.99
C VAL A 82 0.93 6.12 -3.40
N TYR A 83 1.37 4.88 -3.56
CA TYR A 83 1.69 4.28 -4.85
C TYR A 83 0.75 3.11 -5.10
N VAL A 84 0.41 2.89 -6.36
CA VAL A 84 -0.49 1.80 -6.77
C VAL A 84 0.08 1.07 -7.96
N GLY A 85 -0.09 -0.26 -7.98
CA GLY A 85 0.30 -1.10 -9.10
C GLY A 85 -0.52 -2.37 -9.17
N LYS A 86 -0.50 -2.98 -10.35
CA LYS A 86 -1.11 -4.28 -10.61
C LYS A 86 0.00 -5.26 -10.95
N LEU A 87 0.01 -6.42 -10.32
CA LEU A 87 0.99 -7.46 -10.60
C LEU A 87 0.94 -7.86 -12.09
N LYS A 88 2.10 -8.00 -12.71
CA LYS A 88 2.22 -8.50 -14.10
C LYS A 88 1.93 -9.99 -14.18
N ARG A 89 2.13 -10.70 -13.05
CA ARG A 89 1.85 -12.12 -12.87
C ARG A 89 1.58 -12.36 -11.40
N ASP A 90 0.86 -13.43 -11.06
CA ASP A 90 0.66 -13.75 -9.65
C ASP A 90 1.97 -14.26 -9.04
N VAL A 91 2.26 -13.81 -7.84
CA VAL A 91 3.46 -14.17 -7.09
C VAL A 91 3.07 -14.59 -5.68
N VAL A 92 3.91 -15.43 -5.07
CA VAL A 92 3.76 -15.77 -3.66
C VAL A 92 4.45 -14.68 -2.83
N VAL A 93 3.69 -14.04 -1.95
CA VAL A 93 4.24 -13.00 -1.08
C VAL A 93 4.77 -13.60 0.22
N SER A 94 5.86 -13.04 0.73
CA SER A 94 6.41 -13.44 2.01
C SER A 94 7.10 -12.27 2.69
N GLY A 95 6.95 -12.19 4.00
CA GLY A 95 7.58 -11.16 4.82
C GLY A 95 7.47 -11.52 6.29
N ASP A 96 8.34 -10.93 7.12
CA ASP A 96 8.50 -11.31 8.51
C ASP A 96 7.84 -10.35 9.50
N GLU A 97 7.63 -9.08 9.14
CA GLU A 97 7.19 -8.05 10.08
C GLU A 97 5.70 -8.11 10.39
N ASN A 98 4.87 -8.39 9.39
CA ASN A 98 3.41 -8.43 9.52
C ASN A 98 2.86 -9.63 8.78
N LYS A 99 1.63 -10.01 9.14
CA LYS A 99 0.94 -11.09 8.46
C LYS A 99 0.34 -10.57 7.16
N LEU A 100 0.87 -11.03 6.03
CA LEU A 100 0.40 -10.65 4.69
C LEU A 100 -0.79 -11.51 4.26
N TYR A 101 -1.75 -10.88 3.58
CA TYR A 101 -2.86 -11.61 2.96
C TYR A 101 -3.45 -10.82 1.79
N TRP A 102 -4.13 -11.54 0.91
CA TRP A 102 -4.88 -10.95 -0.20
C TRP A 102 -6.32 -10.74 0.21
N SER A 103 -6.78 -9.49 0.18
CA SER A 103 -8.15 -9.13 0.56
C SER A 103 -9.03 -9.02 -0.68
N GLU A 104 -10.24 -9.62 -0.60
CA GLU A 104 -11.29 -9.29 -1.56
C GLU A 104 -11.67 -7.82 -1.45
N LEU A 105 -12.29 -7.26 -2.50
CA LEU A 105 -12.60 -5.84 -2.57
C LEU A 105 -14.03 -5.48 -2.13
N ASN A 106 -14.78 -6.46 -1.62
CA ASN A 106 -16.18 -6.28 -1.21
C ASN A 106 -16.36 -5.95 0.27
N HIS A 107 -15.35 -5.37 0.90
CA HIS A 107 -15.38 -4.97 2.31
C HIS A 107 -15.61 -3.47 2.47
N ASP A 108 -16.06 -3.06 3.65
CA ASP A 108 -16.12 -1.65 4.03
C ASP A 108 -14.75 -1.19 4.54
N PHE A 109 -13.94 -0.68 3.62
CA PHE A 109 -12.58 -0.22 3.94
C PHE A 109 -12.55 1.11 4.72
N PHE A 110 -13.71 1.71 4.98
CA PHE A 110 -13.84 2.88 5.85
C PHE A 110 -14.02 2.50 7.33
N ASP A 111 -14.18 1.22 7.64
CA ASP A 111 -14.43 0.73 9.00
C ASP A 111 -13.17 0.90 9.86
N LEU A 112 -13.22 1.84 10.81
CA LEU A 112 -12.11 2.18 11.69
C LEU A 112 -11.77 1.06 12.68
N SER A 113 -12.69 0.14 12.93
CA SER A 113 -12.44 -0.99 13.84
C SER A 113 -11.66 -2.13 13.19
N LEU A 114 -11.57 -2.12 11.85
CA LEU A 114 -10.92 -3.18 11.07
C LEU A 114 -9.65 -2.69 10.36
N TYR A 115 -9.60 -1.41 9.96
CA TYR A 115 -8.54 -0.87 9.12
C TYR A 115 -7.85 0.32 9.76
N ALA A 116 -6.52 0.36 9.63
CA ALA A 116 -5.69 1.49 10.05
C ALA A 116 -5.92 2.70 9.14
N GLY A 117 -5.47 3.88 9.58
CA GLY A 117 -5.44 5.08 8.74
C GLY A 117 -6.70 5.93 8.76
N GLU A 118 -7.61 5.69 9.69
CA GLU A 118 -8.77 6.55 9.95
C GLU A 118 -9.62 6.80 8.69
N GLY A 119 -9.90 5.72 7.92
CA GLY A 119 -10.72 5.79 6.71
C GLY A 119 -9.93 6.06 5.43
N ASN A 120 -8.62 6.28 5.49
CA ASN A 120 -7.82 6.60 4.32
C ASN A 120 -7.77 5.45 3.30
N ILE A 121 -7.80 4.20 3.75
CA ILE A 121 -7.75 3.05 2.84
C ILE A 121 -9.00 3.05 1.93
N GLY A 122 -10.17 3.27 2.50
CA GLY A 122 -11.40 3.38 1.72
C GLY A 122 -11.32 4.51 0.70
N HIS A 123 -10.82 5.68 1.11
CA HIS A 123 -10.65 6.82 0.22
C HIS A 123 -9.67 6.50 -0.92
N MET A 124 -8.53 5.86 -0.60
CA MET A 124 -7.52 5.49 -1.60
C MET A 124 -8.08 4.51 -2.63
N ILE A 125 -8.86 3.52 -2.20
CA ILE A 125 -9.49 2.55 -3.11
C ILE A 125 -10.46 3.26 -4.06
N GLU A 126 -11.25 4.21 -3.55
CA GLU A 126 -12.15 5.00 -4.40
C GLU A 126 -11.37 5.80 -5.45
N GLN A 127 -10.23 6.37 -5.08
CA GLN A 127 -9.37 7.07 -6.04
C GLN A 127 -8.85 6.13 -7.13
N VAL A 128 -8.45 4.91 -6.78
CA VAL A 128 -8.02 3.92 -7.77
C VAL A 128 -9.17 3.58 -8.71
N ASN A 129 -10.37 3.38 -8.19
CA ASN A 129 -11.54 3.04 -9.02
C ASN A 129 -11.85 4.13 -10.05
N MET A 130 -11.52 5.39 -9.76
CA MET A 130 -11.72 6.51 -10.68
C MET A 130 -10.68 6.56 -11.80
N CYS A 131 -9.49 5.99 -11.62
CA CYS A 131 -8.39 6.14 -12.58
C CYS A 131 -7.74 4.83 -13.03
N LYS A 132 -8.19 3.67 -12.55
CA LYS A 132 -7.54 2.38 -12.83
C LYS A 132 -7.44 2.06 -14.31
N ASP A 133 -8.43 2.42 -15.10
CA ASP A 133 -8.43 2.15 -16.55
C ASP A 133 -7.36 2.98 -17.27
N LYS A 134 -6.95 4.09 -16.68
CA LYS A 134 -5.92 4.96 -17.22
C LYS A 134 -4.51 4.51 -16.82
N ILE A 135 -4.32 4.13 -15.56
CA ILE A 135 -2.97 3.88 -15.01
C ILE A 135 -2.64 2.41 -14.83
N LEU A 136 -3.62 1.52 -14.75
CA LEU A 136 -3.42 0.09 -14.49
C LEU A 136 -3.84 -0.80 -15.66
N SER A 137 -4.15 -0.23 -16.80
CA SER A 137 -4.44 -1.02 -18.00
C SER A 137 -3.18 -1.67 -18.54
N ASP A 138 -3.34 -2.82 -19.11
CA ASP A 138 -2.25 -3.55 -19.79
C ASP A 138 -1.83 -2.88 -21.10
#